data_c40684af52a6495145d8f13b9ae86700
#
_entry.id   c40684af52a6495145d8f13b9ae86700
#
_cell.length_a   1.000
_cell.length_b   1.000
_cell.length_c   1.000
_cell.angle_alpha   90.00
_cell.angle_beta   90.00
_cell.angle_gamma   90.00
#
_symmetry.space_group_name_H-M   'P 1'
#
loop_
_entity.id
_entity.type
_entity.pdbx_description
1 polymer ?
#
loop_
_entity_poly.entity_id
_entity_poly.type
_entity_poly.pdbx_seq_one_letter_code
_entity_poly.pdbx_strand_id
1 'polypeptide(L)'
;MQLKGNIYRVEITDISTSGEGIGRAEGMVVFVPGTVPGDVADVEITEVKKNIARGRVAELCTPSADRAEPRCPYFGRCGGCTLQNMTYEAQLRLKEKQLSDKLQRIYGGEAPVPEPIIGMDDPWHYRNKGQYAVYAGSALMNKDGSVRNAERPRVGFYDGRERNIVECKSCPIQ
;
A
#
# COMPACT_ATOMS: atom_id res chain seq x y z
N MET A 1 -10.50 -5.06 -26.84
CA MET A 1 -11.44 -5.24 -25.71
C MET A 1 -11.23 -4.09 -24.73
N GLN A 2 -12.27 -3.35 -24.38
CA GLN A 2 -12.12 -2.16 -23.52
C GLN A 2 -12.29 -2.61 -22.06
N LEU A 3 -11.18 -2.87 -21.37
CA LEU A 3 -11.21 -3.30 -19.97
C LEU A 3 -11.55 -2.16 -19.01
N LYS A 4 -11.11 -0.93 -19.31
CA LYS A 4 -11.28 0.25 -18.45
C LYS A 4 -12.77 0.56 -18.21
N GLY A 5 -13.12 0.77 -16.94
CA GLY A 5 -14.48 1.07 -16.48
C GLY A 5 -15.34 -0.16 -16.22
N ASN A 6 -14.88 -1.36 -16.55
CA ASN A 6 -15.59 -2.60 -16.26
C ASN A 6 -15.13 -3.21 -14.95
N ILE A 7 -15.99 -4.03 -14.36
CA ILE A 7 -15.73 -4.77 -13.12
C ILE A 7 -15.45 -6.22 -13.47
N TYR A 8 -14.38 -6.77 -12.89
CA TYR A 8 -14.00 -8.17 -13.05
C TYR A 8 -13.78 -8.82 -11.70
N ARG A 9 -14.20 -10.08 -11.57
CA ARG A 9 -13.82 -10.89 -10.41
C ARG A 9 -12.37 -11.31 -10.55
N VAL A 10 -11.55 -10.91 -9.56
CA VAL A 10 -10.10 -11.10 -9.56
C VAL A 10 -9.69 -11.82 -8.29
N GLU A 11 -9.00 -12.93 -8.44
CA GLU A 11 -8.26 -13.58 -7.36
C GLU A 11 -6.87 -12.93 -7.26
N ILE A 12 -6.50 -12.53 -6.06
CA ILE A 12 -5.20 -11.94 -5.77
C ILE A 12 -4.22 -13.05 -5.43
N THR A 13 -3.25 -13.26 -6.32
CA THR A 13 -2.31 -14.39 -6.20
C THR A 13 -0.95 -13.98 -5.67
N ASP A 14 -0.60 -12.70 -5.71
CA ASP A 14 0.68 -12.18 -5.24
C ASP A 14 0.55 -10.70 -4.81
N ILE A 15 1.65 -10.12 -4.36
CA ILE A 15 1.72 -8.72 -3.97
C ILE A 15 3.02 -8.09 -4.50
N SER A 16 2.91 -6.88 -5.03
CA SER A 16 4.05 -6.14 -5.55
C SER A 16 4.94 -5.61 -4.41
N THR A 17 6.16 -5.19 -4.73
CA THR A 17 7.06 -4.54 -3.77
C THR A 17 6.53 -3.21 -3.23
N SER A 18 5.56 -2.60 -3.92
CA SER A 18 4.84 -1.40 -3.46
C SER A 18 3.61 -1.72 -2.60
N GLY A 19 3.32 -3.00 -2.32
CA GLY A 19 2.19 -3.43 -1.50
C GLY A 19 0.84 -3.45 -2.23
N GLU A 20 0.84 -3.42 -3.57
CA GLU A 20 -0.37 -3.60 -4.38
C GLU A 20 -0.58 -5.09 -4.65
N GLY A 21 -1.76 -5.63 -4.39
CA GLY A 21 -2.08 -7.01 -4.78
C GLY A 21 -2.02 -7.18 -6.28
N ILE A 22 -1.67 -8.39 -6.70
CA ILE A 22 -1.53 -8.78 -8.11
C ILE A 22 -2.50 -9.91 -8.41
N GLY A 23 -3.33 -9.71 -9.41
CA GLY A 23 -4.23 -10.72 -9.96
C GLY A 23 -4.29 -10.64 -11.48
N ARG A 24 -5.28 -11.32 -12.08
CA ARG A 24 -5.50 -11.27 -13.52
C ARG A 24 -6.97 -11.06 -13.86
N ALA A 25 -7.20 -10.24 -14.87
CA ALA A 25 -8.51 -10.08 -15.54
C ALA A 25 -8.31 -10.24 -17.03
N GLU A 26 -9.07 -11.13 -17.68
CA GLU A 26 -8.99 -11.40 -19.12
C GLU A 26 -7.53 -11.64 -19.62
N GLY A 27 -6.74 -12.35 -18.80
CA GLY A 27 -5.34 -12.65 -19.09
C GLY A 27 -4.34 -11.51 -18.80
N MET A 28 -4.82 -10.29 -18.56
CA MET A 28 -3.99 -9.12 -18.22
C MET A 28 -3.68 -9.08 -16.73
N VAL A 29 -2.45 -8.74 -16.38
CA VAL A 29 -2.04 -8.51 -14.98
C VAL A 29 -2.70 -7.24 -14.47
N VAL A 30 -3.35 -7.33 -13.30
CA VAL A 30 -4.03 -6.21 -12.65
C VAL A 30 -3.39 -5.96 -11.28
N PHE A 31 -3.02 -4.70 -11.03
CA PHE A 31 -2.56 -4.23 -9.72
C PHE A 31 -3.73 -3.61 -8.96
N VAL A 32 -3.97 -4.10 -7.74
CA VAL A 32 -5.13 -3.72 -6.92
C VAL A 32 -4.67 -3.31 -5.53
N PRO A 33 -4.59 -2.00 -5.22
CA PRO A 33 -4.20 -1.53 -3.89
C PRO A 33 -5.18 -2.00 -2.81
N GLY A 34 -4.63 -2.27 -1.61
CA GLY A 34 -5.42 -2.63 -0.43
C GLY A 34 -5.90 -4.08 -0.39
N THR A 35 -5.47 -4.90 -1.35
CA THR A 35 -5.74 -6.34 -1.35
C THR A 35 -4.57 -7.15 -0.81
N VAL A 36 -4.86 -8.39 -0.42
CA VAL A 36 -3.93 -9.35 0.19
C VAL A 36 -3.97 -10.63 -0.66
N PRO A 37 -2.86 -11.35 -0.86
CA PRO A 37 -2.88 -12.64 -1.54
C PRO A 37 -3.90 -13.59 -0.92
N GLY A 38 -4.71 -14.24 -1.75
CA GLY A 38 -5.84 -15.07 -1.34
C GLY A 38 -7.19 -14.31 -1.26
N ASP A 39 -7.20 -12.99 -1.40
CA ASP A 39 -8.47 -12.27 -1.58
C ASP A 39 -9.10 -12.60 -2.94
N VAL A 40 -10.43 -12.71 -2.96
CA VAL A 40 -11.23 -12.64 -4.18
C VAL A 40 -12.07 -11.38 -4.13
N ALA A 41 -11.91 -10.52 -5.11
CA ALA A 41 -12.59 -9.23 -5.14
C ALA A 41 -13.17 -8.91 -6.53
N ASP A 42 -14.28 -8.21 -6.56
CA ASP A 42 -14.77 -7.54 -7.74
C ASP A 42 -14.00 -6.22 -7.89
N VAL A 43 -13.25 -6.10 -8.97
CA VAL A 43 -12.29 -5.02 -9.21
C VAL A 43 -12.71 -4.21 -10.42
N GLU A 44 -12.95 -2.91 -10.20
CA GLU A 44 -13.15 -1.96 -11.29
C GLU A 44 -11.81 -1.56 -11.89
N ILE A 45 -11.63 -1.73 -13.20
CA ILE A 45 -10.42 -1.35 -13.91
C ILE A 45 -10.40 0.16 -14.14
N THR A 46 -9.46 0.84 -13.52
CA THR A 46 -9.33 2.31 -13.59
C THR A 46 -8.35 2.79 -14.65
N GLU A 47 -7.31 2.01 -14.91
CA GLU A 47 -6.27 2.33 -15.90
C GLU A 47 -5.83 1.06 -16.65
N VAL A 48 -5.58 1.20 -17.94
CA VAL A 48 -5.02 0.13 -18.78
C VAL A 48 -3.80 0.66 -19.49
N LYS A 49 -2.68 -0.05 -19.38
CA LYS A 49 -1.43 0.15 -20.15
C LYS A 49 -1.19 -1.06 -21.03
N LYS A 50 -0.14 -1.01 -21.85
CA LYS A 50 0.15 -2.04 -22.86
C LYS A 50 0.04 -3.49 -22.35
N ASN A 51 0.61 -3.79 -21.16
CA ASN A 51 0.72 -5.15 -20.61
C ASN A 51 0.15 -5.29 -19.18
N ILE A 52 -0.33 -4.21 -18.59
CA ILE A 52 -0.82 -4.18 -17.21
C ILE A 52 -2.05 -3.30 -17.09
N ALA A 53 -2.89 -3.60 -16.12
CA ALA A 53 -3.99 -2.75 -15.71
C ALA A 53 -3.84 -2.38 -14.22
N ARG A 54 -4.53 -1.33 -13.80
CA ARG A 54 -4.75 -0.98 -12.42
C ARG A 54 -6.23 -0.98 -12.14
N GLY A 55 -6.60 -1.45 -10.97
CA GLY A 55 -7.97 -1.48 -10.53
C GLY A 55 -8.13 -0.98 -9.10
N ARG A 56 -9.36 -0.75 -8.71
CA ARG A 56 -9.78 -0.52 -7.33
C ARG A 56 -10.79 -1.57 -6.93
N VAL A 57 -10.77 -1.97 -5.68
CA VAL A 57 -11.78 -2.89 -5.14
C VAL A 57 -13.13 -2.20 -5.18
N ALA A 58 -14.09 -2.80 -5.88
CA ALA A 58 -15.50 -2.41 -5.82
C ALA A 58 -16.20 -3.18 -4.68
N GLU A 59 -15.91 -4.49 -4.55
CA GLU A 59 -16.41 -5.34 -3.49
C GLU A 59 -15.37 -6.42 -3.15
N LEU A 60 -15.16 -6.68 -1.85
CA LEU A 60 -14.35 -7.81 -1.38
C LEU A 60 -15.27 -9.02 -1.20
N CYS A 61 -15.21 -9.95 -2.13
CA CYS A 61 -16.12 -11.10 -2.16
C CYS A 61 -15.74 -12.19 -1.15
N THR A 62 -14.44 -12.51 -1.11
CA THR A 62 -13.90 -13.49 -0.16
C THR A 62 -12.58 -12.95 0.40
N PRO A 63 -12.53 -12.61 1.69
CA PRO A 63 -11.31 -12.18 2.33
C PRO A 63 -10.33 -13.34 2.48
N SER A 64 -9.05 -13.06 2.29
CA SER A 64 -7.94 -13.98 2.57
C SER A 64 -7.87 -14.30 4.08
N ALA A 65 -7.45 -15.53 4.42
CA ALA A 65 -7.12 -15.91 5.80
C ALA A 65 -5.92 -15.12 6.36
N ASP A 66 -5.08 -14.61 5.49
CA ASP A 66 -3.91 -13.77 5.85
C ASP A 66 -4.25 -12.30 6.05
N ARG A 67 -5.53 -11.92 5.90
CA ARG A 67 -5.99 -10.55 6.11
C ARG A 67 -6.04 -10.21 7.61
N ALA A 68 -5.64 -8.99 7.93
CA ALA A 68 -5.74 -8.44 9.29
C ALA A 68 -6.35 -7.04 9.25
N GLU A 69 -7.00 -6.65 10.33
CA GLU A 69 -7.46 -5.27 10.51
C GLU A 69 -6.26 -4.37 10.83
N PRO A 70 -6.02 -3.30 10.04
CA PRO A 70 -4.91 -2.40 10.28
C PRO A 70 -5.03 -1.70 11.64
N ARG A 71 -4.00 -1.80 12.48
CA ARG A 71 -3.95 -1.11 13.78
C ARG A 71 -3.92 0.42 13.65
N CYS A 72 -3.39 0.92 12.54
CA CYS A 72 -3.24 2.36 12.29
C CYS A 72 -4.50 2.93 11.60
N PRO A 73 -5.18 3.93 12.18
CA PRO A 73 -6.38 4.54 11.56
C PRO A 73 -6.06 5.35 10.29
N TYR A 74 -4.78 5.57 10.00
CA TYR A 74 -4.32 6.29 8.81
C TYR A 74 -3.84 5.34 7.70
N PHE A 75 -3.89 4.03 7.92
CA PHE A 75 -3.50 3.04 6.90
C PHE A 75 -4.33 3.23 5.61
N GLY A 76 -3.70 3.03 4.47
CA GLY A 76 -4.31 3.25 3.15
C GLY A 76 -4.35 4.73 2.70
N ARG A 77 -4.20 5.68 3.62
CA ARG A 77 -4.06 7.12 3.32
C ARG A 77 -2.62 7.58 3.50
N CYS A 78 -2.01 7.26 4.66
CA CYS A 78 -0.61 7.54 4.93
C CYS A 78 0.29 6.62 4.09
N GLY A 79 1.29 7.20 3.41
CA GLY A 79 2.25 6.47 2.58
C GLY A 79 3.34 5.72 3.37
N GLY A 80 3.30 5.75 4.71
CA GLY A 80 4.34 5.16 5.56
C GLY A 80 4.28 3.64 5.69
N CYS A 81 3.12 3.01 5.46
CA CYS A 81 2.90 1.57 5.63
C CYS A 81 2.10 1.00 4.47
N THR A 82 2.46 -0.21 4.03
CA THR A 82 1.83 -0.88 2.88
C THR A 82 1.26 -2.25 3.20
N LEU A 83 1.56 -2.85 4.36
CA LEU A 83 1.24 -4.25 4.67
C LEU A 83 0.46 -4.45 5.97
N GLN A 84 -0.06 -3.38 6.61
CA GLN A 84 -0.79 -3.53 7.88
C GLN A 84 -2.13 -4.27 7.75
N ASN A 85 -2.63 -4.46 6.54
CA ASN A 85 -3.82 -5.26 6.24
C ASN A 85 -3.51 -6.77 6.12
N MET A 86 -2.30 -7.19 6.47
CA MET A 86 -1.89 -8.60 6.52
C MET A 86 -1.45 -8.97 7.94
N THR A 87 -1.67 -10.24 8.32
CA THR A 87 -1.10 -10.81 9.55
C THR A 87 0.42 -10.71 9.51
N TYR A 88 1.06 -10.64 10.68
CA TYR A 88 2.52 -10.48 10.72
C TYR A 88 3.25 -11.70 10.15
N GLU A 89 2.73 -12.89 10.40
CA GLU A 89 3.22 -14.14 9.85
C GLU A 89 3.15 -14.15 8.32
N ALA A 90 2.07 -13.65 7.75
CA ALA A 90 1.93 -13.51 6.29
C ALA A 90 2.92 -12.50 5.72
N GLN A 91 3.18 -11.39 6.44
CA GLN A 91 4.22 -10.42 6.04
C GLN A 91 5.62 -11.05 6.03
N LEU A 92 5.95 -11.90 7.00
CA LEU A 92 7.23 -12.61 7.05
C LEU A 92 7.36 -13.57 5.86
N ARG A 93 6.36 -14.43 5.63
CA ARG A 93 6.35 -15.33 4.45
C ARG A 93 6.47 -14.58 3.13
N LEU A 94 5.78 -13.45 3.00
CA LEU A 94 5.88 -12.60 1.81
C LEU A 94 7.29 -12.08 1.58
N LYS A 95 7.97 -11.61 2.62
CA LYS A 95 9.34 -11.07 2.53
C LYS A 95 10.34 -12.16 2.16
N GLU A 96 10.21 -13.34 2.75
CA GLU A 96 11.03 -14.51 2.38
C GLU A 96 10.84 -14.89 0.91
N LYS A 97 9.56 -15.00 0.47
CA LYS A 97 9.24 -15.27 -0.92
C LYS A 97 9.85 -14.23 -1.86
N GLN A 98 9.68 -12.94 -1.56
CA GLN A 98 10.21 -11.86 -2.39
C GLN A 98 11.74 -11.88 -2.49
N LEU A 99 12.44 -12.26 -1.42
CA LEU A 99 13.90 -12.41 -1.45
C LEU A 99 14.28 -13.61 -2.32
N SER A 100 13.66 -14.76 -2.09
CA SER A 100 13.90 -15.98 -2.86
C SER A 100 13.65 -15.77 -4.36
N ASP A 101 12.52 -15.17 -4.73
CA ASP A 101 12.17 -14.87 -6.12
C ASP A 101 13.20 -13.94 -6.79
N LYS A 102 13.74 -12.97 -6.05
CA LYS A 102 14.80 -12.07 -6.56
C LYS A 102 16.11 -12.81 -6.76
N LEU A 103 16.52 -13.64 -5.80
CA LEU A 103 17.73 -14.46 -5.93
C LEU A 103 17.63 -15.41 -7.11
N GLN A 104 16.52 -16.13 -7.26
CA GLN A 104 16.25 -16.99 -8.40
C GLN A 104 16.36 -16.24 -9.73
N ARG A 105 15.83 -15.04 -9.81
CA ARG A 105 15.87 -14.22 -11.03
C ARG A 105 17.28 -13.76 -11.37
N ILE A 106 18.12 -13.46 -10.37
CA ILE A 106 19.48 -12.94 -10.57
C ILE A 106 20.46 -14.07 -10.87
N TYR A 107 20.40 -15.17 -10.10
CA TYR A 107 21.36 -16.26 -10.17
C TYR A 107 20.94 -17.40 -11.12
N GLY A 108 19.66 -17.52 -11.42
CA GLY A 108 19.11 -18.65 -12.15
C GLY A 108 18.96 -19.91 -11.28
N GLY A 109 19.14 -21.09 -11.86
CA GLY A 109 18.85 -22.38 -11.21
C GLY A 109 19.65 -22.74 -9.97
N GLU A 110 20.79 -22.11 -9.74
CA GLU A 110 21.68 -22.35 -8.59
C GLU A 110 21.65 -21.19 -7.58
N ALA A 111 20.51 -20.53 -7.44
CA ALA A 111 20.36 -19.45 -6.49
C ALA A 111 20.54 -19.95 -5.04
N PRO A 112 21.25 -19.19 -4.18
CA PRO A 112 21.34 -19.52 -2.76
C PRO A 112 19.95 -19.48 -2.12
N VAL A 113 19.68 -20.44 -1.25
CA VAL A 113 18.44 -20.48 -0.45
C VAL A 113 18.63 -19.55 0.75
N PRO A 114 17.75 -18.55 0.93
CA PRO A 114 17.82 -17.69 2.10
C PRO A 114 17.61 -18.48 3.40
N GLU A 115 18.29 -18.08 4.45
CA GLU A 115 17.95 -18.52 5.80
C GLU A 115 16.55 -18.03 6.18
N PRO A 116 15.84 -18.73 7.10
CA PRO A 116 14.54 -18.29 7.58
C PRO A 116 14.57 -16.87 8.14
N ILE A 117 13.55 -16.09 7.85
CA ILE A 117 13.47 -14.71 8.31
C ILE A 117 13.34 -14.65 9.85
N ILE A 118 14.12 -13.78 10.47
CA ILE A 118 14.00 -13.52 11.90
C ILE A 118 12.91 -12.47 12.08
N GLY A 119 11.79 -12.86 12.68
CA GLY A 119 10.68 -11.98 13.05
C GLY A 119 10.92 -11.26 14.38
N MET A 120 10.05 -10.29 14.66
CA MET A 120 9.98 -9.60 15.96
C MET A 120 8.85 -10.21 16.78
N ASP A 121 9.03 -10.28 18.10
CA ASP A 121 7.96 -10.69 19.03
C ASP A 121 6.83 -9.66 19.04
N ASP A 122 7.19 -8.36 19.03
CA ASP A 122 6.25 -7.25 18.88
C ASP A 122 6.68 -6.34 17.70
N PRO A 123 6.00 -6.39 16.54
CA PRO A 123 6.38 -5.61 15.36
C PRO A 123 5.88 -4.16 15.38
N TRP A 124 5.63 -3.61 16.56
CA TRP A 124 5.17 -2.24 16.76
C TRP A 124 6.23 -1.41 17.49
N HIS A 125 6.12 -0.10 17.40
CA HIS A 125 6.99 0.86 18.08
C HIS A 125 8.51 0.62 17.89
N TYR A 126 8.90 0.03 16.75
CA TYR A 126 10.29 -0.32 16.45
C TYR A 126 11.09 0.84 15.84
N ARG A 127 10.42 1.88 15.33
CA ARG A 127 11.09 3.03 14.73
C ARG A 127 11.51 4.03 15.80
N ASN A 128 12.79 4.35 15.84
CA ASN A 128 13.37 5.39 16.69
C ASN A 128 13.61 6.73 15.96
N LYS A 129 13.25 6.82 14.65
CA LYS A 129 13.38 8.03 13.85
C LYS A 129 12.12 8.24 13.00
N GLY A 130 11.46 9.38 13.21
CA GLY A 130 10.36 9.86 12.39
C GLY A 130 10.76 11.10 11.58
N GLN A 131 10.36 11.15 10.31
CA GLN A 131 10.47 12.35 9.49
C GLN A 131 9.07 12.81 9.12
N TYR A 132 8.68 13.94 9.70
CA TYR A 132 7.37 14.54 9.45
C TYR A 132 7.46 15.65 8.43
N ALA A 133 6.54 15.66 7.48
CA ALA A 133 6.35 16.77 6.60
C ALA A 133 5.60 17.89 7.33
N VAL A 134 6.02 19.12 7.12
CA VAL A 134 5.38 20.31 7.67
C VAL A 134 4.89 21.17 6.53
N TYR A 135 3.60 21.50 6.54
CA TYR A 135 3.01 22.51 5.71
C TYR A 135 2.70 23.73 6.57
N ALA A 136 3.32 24.85 6.25
CA ALA A 136 3.20 26.07 7.05
C ALA A 136 1.81 26.72 7.01
N GLY A 137 0.97 26.28 6.06
CA GLY A 137 -0.29 26.94 5.74
C GLY A 137 -0.11 28.04 4.69
N SER A 138 -1.22 28.53 4.17
CA SER A 138 -1.26 29.70 3.30
C SER A 138 -2.19 30.75 3.89
N ALA A 139 -1.79 32.00 3.83
CA ALA A 139 -2.65 33.12 4.18
C ALA A 139 -2.87 33.95 2.92
N LEU A 140 -4.13 34.08 2.48
CA LEU A 140 -4.53 35.04 1.48
C LEU A 140 -4.79 36.35 2.18
N MET A 141 -4.00 37.38 1.85
CA MET A 141 -4.15 38.72 2.41
C MET A 141 -4.99 39.59 1.48
N ASN A 142 -5.88 40.36 2.06
CA ASN A 142 -6.59 41.43 1.39
C ASN A 142 -5.64 42.63 1.12
N LYS A 143 -6.06 43.55 0.28
CA LYS A 143 -5.27 44.76 -0.01
C LYS A 143 -5.04 45.66 1.21
N ASP A 144 -5.89 45.55 2.22
CA ASP A 144 -5.80 46.28 3.50
C ASP A 144 -4.90 45.58 4.55
N GLY A 145 -4.27 44.44 4.20
CA GLY A 145 -3.41 43.67 5.09
C GLY A 145 -4.17 42.70 6.01
N SER A 146 -5.49 42.65 5.95
CA SER A 146 -6.25 41.63 6.70
C SER A 146 -6.18 40.26 6.08
N VAL A 147 -6.21 39.19 6.90
CA VAL A 147 -6.19 37.82 6.44
C VAL A 147 -7.58 37.39 6.00
N ARG A 148 -7.72 37.08 4.71
CA ARG A 148 -8.98 36.62 4.13
C ARG A 148 -9.26 35.13 4.32
N ASN A 149 -8.22 34.29 4.19
CA ASN A 149 -8.32 32.86 4.32
C ASN A 149 -6.98 32.34 4.84
N ALA A 150 -6.98 31.70 5.98
CA ALA A 150 -5.77 31.08 6.53
C ALA A 150 -5.97 29.58 6.59
N GLU A 151 -5.17 28.86 5.83
CA GLU A 151 -5.01 27.44 6.08
C GLU A 151 -4.07 27.26 7.27
N ARG A 152 -4.49 26.49 8.26
CA ARG A 152 -3.65 26.21 9.43
C ARG A 152 -2.42 25.37 9.05
N PRO A 153 -1.31 25.50 9.76
CA PRO A 153 -0.19 24.61 9.63
C PRO A 153 -0.61 23.15 9.86
N ARG A 154 -0.04 22.24 9.07
CA ARG A 154 -0.29 20.81 9.16
C ARG A 154 1.04 20.08 9.31
N VAL A 155 1.06 19.05 10.17
CA VAL A 155 2.23 18.19 10.38
C VAL A 155 1.77 16.75 10.25
N GLY A 156 2.54 15.93 9.54
CA GLY A 156 2.20 14.53 9.35
C GLY A 156 3.10 13.85 8.33
N PHE A 157 2.61 12.76 7.77
CA PHE A 157 3.31 12.05 6.70
C PHE A 157 2.67 12.36 5.35
N TYR A 158 3.45 12.24 4.28
CA TYR A 158 2.88 12.32 2.94
C TYR A 158 1.96 11.12 2.68
N ASP A 159 0.87 11.36 1.95
CA ASP A 159 0.15 10.28 1.32
C ASP A 159 1.04 9.57 0.27
N GLY A 160 0.68 8.35 -0.07
CA GLY A 160 1.48 7.55 -1.01
C GLY A 160 1.38 8.02 -2.48
N ARG A 161 0.60 9.05 -2.82
CA ARG A 161 0.23 9.37 -4.20
C ARG A 161 0.44 10.83 -4.59
N GLU A 162 -0.11 11.76 -3.84
CA GLU A 162 -0.25 13.17 -4.25
C GLU A 162 0.63 14.14 -3.46
N ARG A 163 1.45 13.62 -2.53
CA ARG A 163 2.26 14.42 -1.58
C ARG A 163 1.43 15.36 -0.68
N ASN A 164 0.14 15.04 -0.48
CA ASN A 164 -0.65 15.71 0.54
C ASN A 164 -0.21 15.24 1.93
N ILE A 165 -0.34 16.11 2.93
CA ILE A 165 -0.02 15.76 4.31
C ILE A 165 -1.22 15.09 4.96
N VAL A 166 -1.02 13.86 5.42
CA VAL A 166 -1.91 13.13 6.31
C VAL A 166 -1.52 13.45 7.74
N GLU A 167 -2.33 14.25 8.42
CA GLU A 167 -2.08 14.60 9.81
C GLU A 167 -2.28 13.37 10.70
N CYS A 168 -1.19 12.92 11.32
CA CYS A 168 -1.18 11.75 12.19
C CYS A 168 -0.94 12.19 13.64
N LYS A 169 -1.91 11.93 14.53
CA LYS A 169 -1.78 12.22 15.97
C LYS A 169 -0.91 11.19 16.71
N SER A 170 -0.82 9.99 16.15
CA SER A 170 -0.01 8.89 16.67
C SER A 170 0.42 7.99 15.50
N CYS A 171 1.53 7.30 15.69
CA CYS A 171 2.03 6.33 14.73
C CYS A 171 2.38 5.02 15.44
N PRO A 172 1.68 3.90 15.19
CA PRO A 172 1.92 2.64 15.91
C PRO A 172 3.27 1.98 15.66
N ILE A 173 4.03 2.43 14.66
CA ILE A 173 5.37 1.91 14.37
C ILE A 173 6.50 2.78 14.92
N GLN A 174 6.17 3.95 15.51
CA GLN A 174 7.12 4.90 16.12
C GLN A 174 6.96 5.00 17.62
#